data_6f55efb11e8e35fdaae3225ac204dc12
#
_entry.id   6f55efb11e8e35fdaae3225ac204dc12
#
_cell.length_a   1.000
_cell.length_b   1.000
_cell.length_c   1.000
_cell.angle_alpha   90.00
_cell.angle_beta   90.00
_cell.angle_gamma   90.00
#
_symmetry.space_group_name_H-M   'P 1'
#
loop_
_entity.id
_entity.type
_entity.pdbx_description
1 polymer ?
#
loop_
_entity_poly.entity_id
_entity_poly.type
_entity_poly.pdbx_seq_one_letter_code
_entity_poly.pdbx_strand_id
1 'polypeptide(L)' 'MKKKYKFKIENVTYDWDNQIITGAEVRSVGPGIPDNMDLFVKEKHKPGRLIKNDDVVDLDDPGVEKFYTQESTSTPG' A
#
# COMPACT_ATOMS: atom_id res chain seq x y z
N MET A 1 10.66 -21.95 -8.50
CA MET A 1 9.45 -21.24 -8.98
C MET A 1 9.20 -20.00 -8.17
N LYS A 2 8.90 -18.92 -8.84
CA LYS A 2 8.60 -17.67 -8.14
C LYS A 2 7.19 -17.73 -7.54
N LYS A 3 7.09 -17.42 -6.28
CA LYS A 3 5.81 -17.26 -5.63
C LYS A 3 5.22 -15.90 -6.02
N LYS A 4 3.95 -15.90 -6.36
CA LYS A 4 3.24 -14.64 -6.64
C LYS A 4 2.45 -14.21 -5.42
N TYR A 5 2.45 -12.92 -5.21
CA TYR A 5 1.72 -12.30 -4.10
C TYR A 5 0.59 -11.47 -4.64
N LYS A 6 -0.38 -11.20 -3.81
CA LYS A 6 -1.49 -10.31 -4.16
C LYS A 6 -1.67 -9.29 -3.06
N PHE A 7 -2.06 -8.10 -3.46
CA PHE A 7 -2.41 -7.07 -2.50
C PHE A 7 -3.57 -6.26 -3.04
N LYS A 8 -4.28 -5.61 -2.12
CA LYS A 8 -5.41 -4.76 -2.50
C LYS A 8 -5.07 -3.30 -2.26
N ILE A 9 -5.49 -2.46 -3.18
CA ILE A 9 -5.58 -1.02 -2.96
C ILE A 9 -7.08 -0.72 -3.02
N GLU A 10 -7.64 -0.27 -1.91
CA GLU A 10 -9.08 -0.14 -1.74
C GLU A 10 -9.74 -1.49 -2.01
N ASN A 11 -10.55 -1.59 -3.04
CA ASN A 11 -11.26 -2.83 -3.37
C ASN A 11 -10.69 -3.55 -4.58
N VAL A 12 -9.58 -3.09 -5.12
CA VAL A 12 -8.98 -3.66 -6.34
C VAL A 12 -7.76 -4.49 -5.97
N THR A 13 -7.71 -5.71 -6.47
CA THR A 13 -6.60 -6.62 -6.22
C THR A 13 -5.59 -6.56 -7.34
N TYR A 14 -4.31 -6.53 -6.99
CA TYR A 14 -3.18 -6.51 -7.92
C TYR A 14 -2.24 -7.66 -7.62
N ASP A 15 -1.55 -8.14 -8.65
CA ASP A 15 -0.52 -9.16 -8.50
C ASP A 15 0.85 -8.50 -8.34
N TRP A 16 1.72 -9.15 -7.59
CA TRP A 16 3.07 -8.66 -7.35
C TRP A 16 4.03 -9.85 -7.31
N ASP A 17 5.20 -9.69 -7.90
CA ASP A 17 6.15 -10.80 -8.06
C ASP A 17 7.13 -10.94 -6.90
N ASN A 18 7.12 -10.01 -5.96
CA ASN A 18 8.06 -10.01 -4.85
C ASN A 18 7.31 -10.05 -3.53
N GLN A 19 7.98 -10.58 -2.50
CA GLN A 19 7.41 -10.61 -1.16
C GLN A 19 7.30 -9.21 -0.57
N ILE A 20 8.23 -8.33 -0.92
CA ILE A 20 8.31 -6.97 -0.37
C ILE A 20 7.83 -5.99 -1.42
N ILE A 21 7.06 -5.00 -0.99
CA ILE A 21 6.66 -3.90 -1.85
C ILE A 21 6.91 -2.59 -1.11
N THR A 22 7.42 -1.58 -1.84
CA THR A 22 7.63 -0.25 -1.25
C THR A 22 6.42 0.62 -1.47
N GLY A 23 6.32 1.71 -0.70
CA GLY A 23 5.26 2.67 -0.88
C GLY A 23 5.26 3.26 -2.28
N ALA A 24 6.44 3.59 -2.81
CA ALA A 24 6.54 4.12 -4.16
C ALA A 24 5.99 3.13 -5.20
N GLU A 25 6.26 1.84 -4.99
CA GLU A 25 5.76 0.81 -5.90
C GLU A 25 4.24 0.68 -5.83
N VAL A 26 3.69 0.71 -4.62
CA VAL A 26 2.23 0.67 -4.46
C VAL A 26 1.59 1.86 -5.18
N ARG A 27 2.19 3.04 -5.05
CA ARG A 27 1.64 4.25 -5.65
C ARG A 27 1.68 4.23 -7.18
N SER A 28 2.52 3.40 -7.78
CA SER A 28 2.64 3.35 -9.24
C SER A 28 1.86 2.21 -9.87
N VAL A 29 1.23 1.36 -9.08
CA VAL A 29 0.45 0.23 -9.59
C VAL A 29 -0.91 0.71 -10.10
N GLY A 30 -1.36 0.09 -11.21
CA GLY A 30 -2.65 0.43 -11.79
C GLY A 30 -2.68 1.87 -12.31
N PRO A 31 -3.76 2.61 -12.05
CA PRO A 31 -3.85 4.00 -12.51
C PRO A 31 -2.94 4.96 -11.76
N GLY A 32 -2.30 4.48 -10.70
CA GLY A 32 -1.44 5.32 -9.88
C GLY A 32 -2.21 6.07 -8.79
N ILE A 33 -1.47 6.49 -7.77
CA ILE A 33 -2.04 7.26 -6.66
C ILE A 33 -1.49 8.69 -6.75
N PRO A 34 -2.36 9.69 -6.85
CA PRO A 34 -1.89 11.09 -6.95
C PRO A 34 -1.10 11.54 -5.72
N ASP A 35 -0.23 12.52 -5.93
CA ASP A 35 0.60 13.06 -4.84
C ASP A 35 -0.21 13.71 -3.73
N ASN A 36 -1.42 14.18 -4.02
CA ASN A 36 -2.28 14.80 -3.01
C ASN A 36 -3.05 13.77 -2.18
N MET A 37 -2.79 12.49 -2.38
CA MET A 37 -3.38 11.42 -1.59
C MET A 37 -2.31 10.75 -0.75
N ASP A 38 -2.62 10.51 0.51
CA ASP A 38 -1.75 9.75 1.40
C ASP A 38 -2.08 8.26 1.28
N LEU A 39 -1.04 7.43 1.38
CA LEU A 39 -1.18 5.98 1.30
C LEU A 39 -1.08 5.37 2.68
N PHE A 40 -1.98 4.44 2.99
CA PHE A 40 -2.00 3.74 4.27
C PHE A 40 -2.07 2.24 4.04
N VAL A 41 -1.59 1.48 5.02
CA VAL A 41 -1.79 0.03 5.06
C VAL A 41 -2.66 -0.31 6.26
N LYS A 42 -3.65 -1.18 6.02
CA LYS A 42 -4.50 -1.72 7.08
C LYS A 42 -3.97 -3.08 7.49
N GLU A 43 -3.68 -3.24 8.76
CA GLU A 43 -3.22 -4.50 9.33
C GLU A 43 -4.20 -4.96 10.40
N LYS A 44 -4.23 -6.29 10.64
CA LYS A 44 -5.14 -6.88 11.63
C LYS A 44 -4.87 -6.32 13.02
N HIS A 45 -5.92 -5.96 13.70
CA HIS A 45 -5.86 -5.52 15.10
C HIS A 45 -5.03 -4.26 15.30
N LYS A 46 -4.82 -3.49 14.24
CA LYS A 46 -4.04 -2.26 14.32
C LYS A 46 -4.75 -1.16 13.53
N PRO A 47 -4.59 0.10 13.95
CA PRO A 47 -5.06 1.21 13.13
C PRO A 47 -4.26 1.29 11.83
N GLY A 48 -4.80 1.99 10.86
CA GLY A 48 -4.09 2.21 9.61
C GLY A 48 -2.77 2.94 9.84
N ARG A 49 -1.76 2.59 9.06
CA ARG A 49 -0.41 3.15 9.18
C ARG A 49 -0.05 3.87 7.89
N LEU A 50 0.43 5.10 8.03
CA LEU A 50 0.89 5.87 6.88
C LEU A 50 2.11 5.20 6.25
N ILE A 51 2.10 5.10 4.93
CA ILE A 51 3.20 4.49 4.16
C ILE A 51 3.86 5.57 3.32
N LYS A 52 5.15 5.75 3.54
CA LYS A 52 5.96 6.66 2.74
C LYS A 52 6.60 5.91 1.57
N ASN A 53 7.16 6.66 0.63
CA ASN A 53 7.72 6.05 -0.58
C ASN A 53 8.81 5.03 -0.30
N ASP A 54 9.61 5.25 0.74
CA ASP A 54 10.70 4.35 1.09
C ASP A 54 10.33 3.30 2.14
N ASP A 55 9.10 3.32 2.62
CA ASP A 55 8.62 2.27 3.53
C ASP A 55 8.41 0.98 2.78
N VAL A 56 8.61 -0.14 3.47
CA VAL A 56 8.43 -1.46 2.88
C VAL A 56 7.33 -2.21 3.62
N VAL A 57 6.62 -3.05 2.88
CA VAL A 57 5.57 -3.91 3.43
C VAL A 57 5.83 -5.33 2.97
N ASP A 58 5.70 -6.27 3.90
CA ASP A 58 5.86 -7.70 3.63
C ASP A 58 4.50 -8.26 3.22
N LEU A 59 4.37 -8.64 1.96
CA LEU A 59 3.10 -9.16 1.43
C LEU A 59 2.81 -10.59 1.89
N ASP A 60 3.80 -11.26 2.47
CA ASP A 60 3.61 -12.60 3.02
C ASP A 60 3.12 -12.56 4.47
N ASP A 61 3.05 -11.39 5.06
CA ASP A 61 2.54 -11.20 6.43
C ASP A 61 1.03 -11.36 6.42
N PRO A 62 0.49 -12.36 7.11
CA PRO A 62 -0.97 -12.58 7.12
C PRO A 62 -1.73 -11.46 7.81
N GLY A 63 -1.06 -10.60 8.57
CA GLY A 63 -1.69 -9.46 9.20
C GLY A 63 -2.01 -8.31 8.25
N VAL A 64 -1.36 -8.27 7.09
CA VAL A 64 -1.61 -7.21 6.10
C VAL A 64 -2.91 -7.49 5.37
N GLU A 65 -3.88 -6.56 5.47
CA GLU A 65 -5.20 -6.74 4.86
C GLU A 65 -5.33 -6.03 3.53
N LYS A 66 -4.98 -4.74 3.50
CA LYS A 66 -5.09 -3.96 2.27
C LYS A 66 -4.40 -2.61 2.44
N PHE A 67 -4.16 -1.97 1.30
CA PHE A 67 -3.78 -0.56 1.27
C PHE A 67 -5.02 0.29 1.00
N TYR A 68 -4.99 1.53 1.45
CA TYR A 68 -6.06 2.47 1.15
C TYR A 68 -5.48 3.88 1.11
N THR A 69 -6.25 4.80 0.57
CA THR A 69 -5.80 6.17 0.38
C THR A 69 -6.78 7.14 1.03
N GLN A 70 -6.25 8.28 1.46
CA GLN A 70 -7.06 9.38 1.96
C GLN A 70 -6.46 10.67 1.43
N GLU A 71 -7.29 11.69 1.28
CA GLU A 71 -6.78 12.99 0.90
C GLU A 71 -5.77 13.47 1.94
N SER A 72 -4.69 14.04 1.45
CA SER A 72 -3.68 14.59 2.34
C SER A 72 -4.29 15.68 3.20
N THR A 73 -4.09 15.60 4.52
CA THR A 73 -4.61 16.57 5.45
C THR A 73 -3.60 17.69 5.74
N SER A 74 -2.40 17.58 5.18
CA SER A 74 -1.43 18.64 5.39
C SER A 74 -1.88 19.87 4.64
N THR A 75 -2.31 20.85 5.38
CA THR A 75 -2.69 22.12 4.81
C THR A 75 -1.44 22.94 4.58
N PRO A 76 -1.24 23.41 3.36
CA PRO A 76 -0.19 24.38 3.14
C PRO A 76 -0.54 25.67 3.86
N GLY A 77 0.26 26.02 4.69
CA GLY A 77 0.28 27.29 5.33
C GLY A 77 -0.71 27.74 6.20
#